data_00bb2e887a5db5e09889893bd0e51535
#
_entry.id   00bb2e887a5db5e09889893bd0e51535
#
_cell.length_a   1.000
_cell.length_b   1.000
_cell.length_c   1.000
_cell.angle_alpha   90.00
_cell.angle_beta   90.00
_cell.angle_gamma   90.00
#
_symmetry.space_group_name_H-M   'P 1'
#
loop_
_entity.id
_entity.type
_entity.pdbx_description
1 polymer ?
#
loop_
_entity_poly.entity_id
_entity_poly.type
_entity_poly.pdbx_seq_one_letter_code
_entity_poly.pdbx_strand_id
1 'polypeptide(L)'
;MKYAWIEAHRDQFHVTRMCRQLGVSRTGYCQWSARAPSDRSMANAALDARVAAIHAKSDRSYGRPRIVRGLHQQGVQVSHERVRKSLMRQGLRPVYKRPYRVTTDSNHRKALAPNVLGRRFDGWKINQAWVGDITYLATDEGWLYLAVIMDLASRRIVGWSMSERIKADLVCQALKSAYWRRKPAPGLIMHTDRGSQYASENYRALIKDYAVVQSMSRKANCWDNAPMESFFKTLKVERVHQLRYATRAQARLDVIDWIEGFYNRERMHSSNGYQAPNDAESSLRTA
;
A
#
# COMPACT_ATOMS: atom_id res chain seq x y z
N MET A 1 38.91 -9.81 1.56
CA MET A 1 39.00 -8.53 2.28
C MET A 1 40.31 -7.79 2.02
N LYS A 2 41.52 -8.37 2.21
CA LYS A 2 42.81 -7.66 2.07
C LYS A 2 43.02 -7.05 0.68
N TYR A 3 42.78 -7.77 -0.42
CA TYR A 3 42.94 -7.26 -1.78
C TYR A 3 41.96 -6.11 -2.13
N ALA A 4 40.69 -6.20 -1.68
CA ALA A 4 39.70 -5.14 -1.88
C ALA A 4 40.10 -3.85 -1.10
N TRP A 5 40.72 -3.99 0.06
CA TRP A 5 41.26 -2.86 0.80
C TRP A 5 42.43 -2.20 0.06
N ILE A 6 43.37 -3.01 -0.48
CA ILE A 6 44.49 -2.51 -1.29
C ILE A 6 43.96 -1.74 -2.52
N GLU A 7 42.95 -2.28 -3.21
CA GLU A 7 42.34 -1.64 -4.39
C GLU A 7 41.72 -0.28 -4.03
N ALA A 8 40.99 -0.20 -2.91
CA ALA A 8 40.35 1.03 -2.46
C ALA A 8 41.35 2.14 -2.06
N HIS A 9 42.60 1.81 -1.78
CA HIS A 9 43.64 2.77 -1.33
C HIS A 9 44.83 2.88 -2.28
N ARG A 10 44.76 2.30 -3.51
CA ARG A 10 45.88 2.27 -4.46
C ARG A 10 46.34 3.64 -4.93
N ASP A 11 45.44 4.63 -4.90
CA ASP A 11 45.74 6.02 -5.26
C ASP A 11 46.44 6.80 -4.13
N GLN A 12 46.39 6.29 -2.89
CA GLN A 12 46.97 6.91 -1.71
C GLN A 12 48.33 6.27 -1.31
N PHE A 13 48.49 4.96 -1.55
CA PHE A 13 49.67 4.21 -1.10
C PHE A 13 50.17 3.25 -2.18
N HIS A 14 51.49 3.05 -2.22
CA HIS A 14 52.11 2.06 -3.13
C HIS A 14 51.63 0.64 -2.85
N VAL A 15 51.07 -0.02 -3.85
CA VAL A 15 50.51 -1.38 -3.80
C VAL A 15 51.52 -2.38 -3.17
N THR A 16 52.82 -2.31 -3.55
CA THR A 16 53.87 -3.20 -3.03
C THR A 16 54.01 -3.06 -1.52
N ARG A 17 53.94 -1.82 -0.99
CA ARG A 17 54.06 -1.54 0.46
C ARG A 17 52.84 -2.06 1.20
N MET A 18 51.64 -1.86 0.65
CA MET A 18 50.39 -2.38 1.23
C MET A 18 50.35 -3.91 1.24
N CYS A 19 50.77 -4.56 0.16
CA CYS A 19 50.86 -6.02 0.10
C CYS A 19 51.78 -6.57 1.18
N ARG A 20 52.96 -5.96 1.39
CA ARG A 20 53.92 -6.36 2.43
C ARG A 20 53.34 -6.22 3.83
N GLN A 21 52.70 -5.09 4.14
CA GLN A 21 52.11 -4.82 5.45
C GLN A 21 50.93 -5.74 5.77
N LEU A 22 50.14 -6.08 4.75
CA LEU A 22 48.97 -6.95 4.92
C LEU A 22 49.32 -8.45 4.80
N GLY A 23 50.60 -8.80 4.55
CA GLY A 23 51.03 -10.19 4.42
C GLY A 23 50.39 -10.93 3.23
N VAL A 24 50.34 -10.28 2.07
CA VAL A 24 49.81 -10.87 0.82
C VAL A 24 50.78 -10.67 -0.33
N SER A 25 50.79 -11.58 -1.34
CA SER A 25 51.68 -11.44 -2.48
C SER A 25 51.16 -10.39 -3.46
N ARG A 26 52.08 -9.60 -4.03
CA ARG A 26 51.76 -8.63 -5.08
C ARG A 26 51.19 -9.33 -6.33
N THR A 27 51.75 -10.47 -6.70
CA THR A 27 51.26 -11.28 -7.83
C THR A 27 49.81 -11.73 -7.61
N GLY A 28 49.50 -12.21 -6.39
CA GLY A 28 48.13 -12.58 -6.05
C GLY A 28 47.16 -11.41 -6.09
N TYR A 29 47.58 -10.20 -5.69
CA TYR A 29 46.77 -8.99 -5.86
C TYR A 29 46.55 -8.66 -7.32
N CYS A 30 47.63 -8.67 -8.18
CA CYS A 30 47.49 -8.38 -9.63
C CYS A 30 46.55 -9.39 -10.33
N GLN A 31 46.66 -10.68 -9.97
CA GLN A 31 45.75 -11.70 -10.50
C GLN A 31 44.30 -11.49 -10.02
N TRP A 32 44.14 -11.08 -8.80
CA TRP A 32 42.81 -10.77 -8.25
C TRP A 32 42.21 -9.53 -8.90
N SER A 33 42.97 -8.45 -9.09
CA SER A 33 42.48 -7.20 -9.69
C SER A 33 42.21 -7.34 -11.18
N ALA A 34 42.97 -8.18 -11.91
CA ALA A 34 42.75 -8.46 -13.33
C ALA A 34 41.64 -9.48 -13.58
N ARG A 35 41.15 -10.15 -12.54
CA ARG A 35 40.10 -11.19 -12.68
C ARG A 35 38.78 -10.58 -13.11
N ALA A 36 38.21 -11.04 -14.22
CA ALA A 36 36.84 -10.71 -14.62
C ALA A 36 35.83 -11.10 -13.52
N PRO A 37 34.74 -10.37 -13.35
CA PRO A 37 33.66 -10.75 -12.44
C PRO A 37 33.19 -12.17 -12.73
N SER A 38 33.01 -12.98 -11.68
CA SER A 38 32.48 -14.33 -11.84
C SER A 38 31.01 -14.29 -12.35
N ASP A 39 30.56 -15.36 -13.03
CA ASP A 39 29.17 -15.50 -13.48
C ASP A 39 28.17 -15.26 -12.35
N ARG A 40 28.52 -15.73 -11.14
CA ARG A 40 27.72 -15.49 -9.93
C ARG A 40 27.67 -14.00 -9.54
N SER A 41 28.78 -13.27 -9.72
CA SER A 41 28.83 -11.83 -9.46
C SER A 41 28.00 -11.06 -10.46
N MET A 42 28.10 -11.40 -11.75
CA MET A 42 27.29 -10.81 -12.81
C MET A 42 25.80 -11.11 -12.62
N ALA A 43 25.44 -12.36 -12.31
CA ALA A 43 24.06 -12.73 -12.01
C ALA A 43 23.49 -12.03 -10.76
N ASN A 44 24.35 -11.75 -9.75
CA ASN A 44 23.91 -10.96 -8.59
C ASN A 44 23.72 -9.49 -8.94
N ALA A 45 24.61 -8.89 -9.74
CA ALA A 45 24.47 -7.50 -10.20
C ALA A 45 23.20 -7.31 -11.04
N ALA A 46 22.91 -8.22 -11.96
CA ALA A 46 21.68 -8.22 -12.74
C ALA A 46 20.42 -8.36 -11.86
N LEU A 47 20.46 -9.22 -10.83
CA LEU A 47 19.37 -9.33 -9.87
C LEU A 47 19.22 -8.05 -9.04
N ASP A 48 20.32 -7.47 -8.58
CA ASP A 48 20.32 -6.24 -7.76
C ASP A 48 19.68 -5.08 -8.54
N ALA A 49 19.99 -4.92 -9.82
CA ALA A 49 19.36 -3.90 -10.67
C ALA A 49 17.84 -4.09 -10.79
N ARG A 50 17.37 -5.32 -11.00
CA ARG A 50 15.92 -5.62 -11.07
C ARG A 50 15.20 -5.41 -9.72
N VAL A 51 15.83 -5.81 -8.62
CA VAL A 51 15.31 -5.58 -7.26
C VAL A 51 15.18 -4.08 -6.98
N ALA A 52 16.21 -3.29 -7.33
CA ALA A 52 16.19 -1.83 -7.18
C ALA A 52 15.07 -1.18 -8.02
N ALA A 53 14.90 -1.62 -9.26
CA ALA A 53 13.85 -1.11 -10.15
C ALA A 53 12.43 -1.35 -9.59
N ILE A 54 12.14 -2.58 -9.12
CA ILE A 54 10.84 -2.90 -8.51
C ILE A 54 10.64 -2.12 -7.21
N HIS A 55 11.68 -1.98 -6.38
CA HIS A 55 11.62 -1.22 -5.13
C HIS A 55 11.36 0.26 -5.39
N ALA A 56 12.04 0.87 -6.38
CA ALA A 56 11.85 2.26 -6.78
C ALA A 56 10.44 2.48 -7.37
N LYS A 57 10.00 1.62 -8.30
CA LYS A 57 8.66 1.70 -8.91
C LYS A 57 7.53 1.68 -7.89
N SER A 58 7.71 1.03 -6.74
CA SER A 58 6.74 0.95 -5.65
C SER A 58 6.88 2.06 -4.61
N ASP A 59 7.54 3.18 -4.92
CA ASP A 59 7.86 4.25 -3.96
C ASP A 59 8.49 3.70 -2.66
N ARG A 60 9.35 2.71 -2.78
CA ARG A 60 10.05 2.02 -1.67
C ARG A 60 9.09 1.31 -0.70
N SER A 61 7.84 1.07 -1.07
CA SER A 61 6.85 0.42 -0.21
C SER A 61 6.96 -1.11 -0.22
N TYR A 62 7.54 -1.71 -1.29
CA TYR A 62 7.61 -3.16 -1.41
C TYR A 62 8.76 -3.77 -0.61
N GLY A 63 8.39 -4.69 0.28
CA GLY A 63 9.33 -5.60 0.92
C GLY A 63 9.53 -6.89 0.13
N ARG A 64 10.38 -7.76 0.66
CA ARG A 64 10.79 -9.04 0.05
C ARG A 64 9.65 -9.83 -0.62
N PRO A 65 8.47 -10.07 0.00
CA PRO A 65 7.43 -10.91 -0.63
C PRO A 65 6.92 -10.35 -1.95
N ARG A 66 6.63 -9.03 -2.00
CA ARG A 66 6.14 -8.38 -3.22
C ARG A 66 7.22 -8.29 -4.30
N ILE A 67 8.48 -8.05 -3.92
CA ILE A 67 9.60 -8.02 -4.86
C ILE A 67 9.82 -9.40 -5.50
N VAL A 68 9.78 -10.49 -4.72
CA VAL A 68 9.84 -11.86 -5.26
C VAL A 68 8.70 -12.08 -6.25
N ARG A 69 7.49 -11.69 -5.90
CA ARG A 69 6.33 -11.84 -6.80
C ARG A 69 6.48 -11.02 -8.08
N GLY A 70 6.95 -9.78 -7.98
CA GLY A 70 7.22 -8.93 -9.15
C GLY A 70 8.30 -9.51 -10.08
N LEU A 71 9.35 -10.12 -9.54
CA LEU A 71 10.37 -10.82 -10.31
C LEU A 71 9.80 -12.06 -11.02
N HIS A 72 8.96 -12.86 -10.33
CA HIS A 72 8.30 -14.01 -10.95
C HIS A 72 7.36 -13.60 -12.09
N GLN A 73 6.62 -12.49 -11.96
CA GLN A 73 5.81 -11.93 -13.05
C GLN A 73 6.64 -11.48 -14.26
N GLN A 74 7.91 -11.12 -14.06
CA GLN A 74 8.88 -10.82 -15.12
C GLN A 74 9.59 -12.08 -15.66
N GLY A 75 9.16 -13.28 -15.29
CA GLY A 75 9.77 -14.56 -15.69
C GLY A 75 11.07 -14.91 -14.95
N VAL A 76 11.46 -14.14 -13.92
CA VAL A 76 12.69 -14.36 -13.16
C VAL A 76 12.43 -15.24 -11.94
N GLN A 77 12.78 -16.51 -12.02
CA GLN A 77 12.67 -17.44 -10.89
C GLN A 77 13.76 -17.15 -9.86
N VAL A 78 13.36 -16.78 -8.64
CA VAL A 78 14.27 -16.38 -7.56
C VAL A 78 13.71 -16.77 -6.20
N SER A 79 14.58 -17.20 -5.30
CA SER A 79 14.19 -17.50 -3.92
C SER A 79 14.08 -16.24 -3.07
N HIS A 80 13.26 -16.31 -2.03
CA HIS A 80 13.14 -15.24 -1.02
C HIS A 80 14.49 -14.85 -0.40
N GLU A 81 15.38 -15.82 -0.20
CA GLU A 81 16.69 -15.57 0.42
C GLU A 81 17.64 -14.82 -0.52
N ARG A 82 17.61 -15.08 -1.82
CA ARG A 82 18.39 -14.31 -2.80
C ARG A 82 17.94 -12.85 -2.87
N VAL A 83 16.63 -12.59 -2.83
CA VAL A 83 16.09 -11.22 -2.79
C VAL A 83 16.44 -10.53 -1.46
N ARG A 84 16.36 -11.24 -0.32
CA ARG A 84 16.79 -10.70 0.98
C ARG A 84 18.25 -10.24 0.94
N LYS A 85 19.15 -11.09 0.41
CA LYS A 85 20.58 -10.76 0.28
C LYS A 85 20.81 -9.59 -0.66
N SER A 86 20.04 -9.48 -1.76
CA SER A 86 20.08 -8.36 -2.70
C SER A 86 19.68 -7.04 -2.01
N LEU A 87 18.55 -7.03 -1.30
CA LEU A 87 18.10 -5.86 -0.53
C LEU A 87 19.15 -5.42 0.51
N MET A 88 19.77 -6.38 1.20
CA MET A 88 20.82 -6.08 2.19
C MET A 88 22.07 -5.48 1.56
N ARG A 89 22.56 -6.03 0.43
CA ARG A 89 23.74 -5.48 -0.27
C ARG A 89 23.53 -4.03 -0.71
N GLN A 90 22.33 -3.69 -1.12
CA GLN A 90 21.96 -2.37 -1.62
C GLN A 90 21.47 -1.42 -0.51
N GLY A 91 21.39 -1.87 0.75
CA GLY A 91 20.85 -1.06 1.85
C GLY A 91 19.36 -0.70 1.67
N LEU A 92 18.64 -1.41 0.78
CA LEU A 92 17.22 -1.12 0.50
C LEU A 92 16.33 -1.66 1.62
N ARG A 93 15.45 -0.80 2.11
CA ARG A 93 14.47 -1.14 3.14
C ARG A 93 13.09 -0.62 2.75
N PRO A 94 12.01 -1.40 2.97
CA PRO A 94 10.66 -0.89 2.77
C PRO A 94 10.35 0.18 3.81
N VAL A 95 9.44 1.09 3.46
CA VAL A 95 8.93 2.11 4.38
C VAL A 95 8.28 1.44 5.60
N TYR A 96 8.70 1.86 6.82
CA TYR A 96 8.21 1.29 8.07
C TYR A 96 7.03 2.07 8.67
N LYS A 97 6.20 1.35 9.44
CA LYS A 97 5.09 1.91 10.21
C LYS A 97 5.57 2.83 11.34
N ARG A 98 4.90 3.97 11.51
CA ARG A 98 4.90 4.68 12.78
C ARG A 98 3.82 4.10 13.70
N PRO A 99 3.95 4.16 15.04
CA PRO A 99 2.90 3.73 15.96
C PRO A 99 1.57 4.45 15.69
N TYR A 100 0.46 3.71 15.80
CA TYR A 100 -0.89 4.23 15.55
C TYR A 100 -1.58 4.60 16.87
N ARG A 101 -2.41 5.66 16.84
CA ARG A 101 -3.26 6.11 17.95
C ARG A 101 -4.72 6.02 17.54
N VAL A 102 -5.55 5.40 18.39
CA VAL A 102 -7.02 5.31 18.18
C VAL A 102 -7.66 6.67 18.45
N THR A 103 -8.57 7.14 17.58
CA THR A 103 -9.14 8.50 17.64
C THR A 103 -10.65 8.58 17.38
N THR A 104 -11.39 7.44 17.33
CA THR A 104 -12.82 7.46 17.01
C THR A 104 -13.65 7.39 18.28
N ASP A 105 -14.50 8.39 18.51
CA ASP A 105 -15.58 8.36 19.50
C ASP A 105 -16.90 8.02 18.80
N SER A 106 -17.50 6.88 19.19
CA SER A 106 -18.76 6.36 18.64
C SER A 106 -19.97 6.58 19.55
N ASN A 107 -19.89 7.51 20.52
CA ASN A 107 -20.91 7.70 21.54
C ASN A 107 -21.98 8.72 21.11
N HIS A 108 -22.92 8.32 20.24
CA HIS A 108 -24.05 9.15 19.85
C HIS A 108 -25.38 8.39 19.94
N ARG A 109 -26.55 9.12 20.10
CA ARG A 109 -27.90 8.58 20.28
C ARG A 109 -28.66 8.28 18.96
N LYS A 110 -28.00 8.30 17.79
CA LYS A 110 -28.65 8.05 16.48
C LYS A 110 -28.94 6.57 16.29
N ALA A 111 -29.99 6.25 15.52
CA ALA A 111 -30.34 4.87 15.16
C ALA A 111 -29.20 4.19 14.40
N LEU A 112 -28.86 2.96 14.81
CA LEU A 112 -27.78 2.16 14.27
C LEU A 112 -28.34 0.98 13.48
N ALA A 113 -27.71 0.65 12.34
CA ALA A 113 -28.03 -0.55 11.60
C ALA A 113 -27.37 -1.79 12.23
N PRO A 114 -27.94 -3.00 12.04
CA PRO A 114 -27.33 -4.25 12.49
C PRO A 114 -26.02 -4.55 11.74
N ASN A 115 -25.15 -5.37 12.34
CA ASN A 115 -23.95 -5.85 11.66
C ASN A 115 -24.30 -7.04 10.75
N VAL A 116 -24.68 -6.76 9.52
CA VAL A 116 -25.02 -7.78 8.51
C VAL A 116 -23.78 -8.42 7.90
N LEU A 117 -22.69 -7.67 7.79
CA LEU A 117 -21.43 -8.18 7.20
C LEU A 117 -20.80 -9.29 8.05
N GLY A 118 -20.87 -9.20 9.39
CA GLY A 118 -20.45 -10.26 10.31
C GLY A 118 -18.98 -10.67 10.15
N ARG A 119 -18.08 -9.74 9.77
CA ARG A 119 -16.65 -9.99 9.48
C ARG A 119 -16.39 -10.94 8.30
N ARG A 120 -17.37 -11.20 7.45
CA ARG A 120 -17.14 -11.92 6.21
C ARG A 120 -16.47 -10.98 5.22
N PHE A 121 -15.14 -10.98 5.16
CA PHE A 121 -14.39 -10.07 4.29
C PHE A 121 -14.01 -10.69 2.95
N ASP A 122 -14.20 -12.00 2.78
CA ASP A 122 -13.85 -12.76 1.59
C ASP A 122 -15.06 -13.53 1.04
N GLY A 123 -14.98 -14.05 -0.19
CA GLY A 123 -16.03 -14.84 -0.84
C GLY A 123 -17.17 -13.99 -1.45
N TRP A 124 -17.02 -12.68 -1.55
CA TRP A 124 -17.99 -11.80 -2.20
C TRP A 124 -17.76 -11.71 -3.70
N LYS A 125 -18.85 -11.57 -4.44
CA LYS A 125 -18.78 -11.13 -5.85
C LYS A 125 -18.64 -9.61 -5.92
N ILE A 126 -18.19 -9.13 -7.08
CA ILE A 126 -18.08 -7.70 -7.38
C ILE A 126 -19.42 -7.00 -7.11
N ASN A 127 -19.38 -5.87 -6.42
CA ASN A 127 -20.55 -5.05 -6.06
C ASN A 127 -21.58 -5.73 -5.15
N GLN A 128 -21.22 -6.79 -4.40
CA GLN A 128 -22.11 -7.37 -3.40
C GLN A 128 -21.90 -6.82 -1.99
N ALA A 129 -20.66 -6.48 -1.65
CA ALA A 129 -20.34 -5.92 -0.34
C ALA A 129 -19.25 -4.86 -0.48
N TRP A 130 -19.57 -3.66 -0.03
CA TRP A 130 -18.66 -2.55 0.09
C TRP A 130 -18.41 -2.21 1.56
N VAL A 131 -17.22 -1.73 1.85
CA VAL A 131 -16.85 -1.20 3.17
C VAL A 131 -16.43 0.26 3.03
N GLY A 132 -16.81 1.09 3.98
CA GLY A 132 -16.48 2.51 3.98
C GLY A 132 -15.98 2.99 5.32
N ASP A 133 -15.15 4.03 5.29
CA ASP A 133 -14.64 4.67 6.50
C ASP A 133 -14.07 6.05 6.18
N ILE A 134 -13.79 6.84 7.22
CA ILE A 134 -13.24 8.19 7.13
C ILE A 134 -11.87 8.22 7.78
N THR A 135 -10.94 8.92 7.14
CA THR A 135 -9.66 9.28 7.76
C THR A 135 -9.39 10.77 7.61
N TYR A 136 -8.38 11.26 8.31
CA TYR A 136 -7.92 12.64 8.22
C TYR A 136 -6.45 12.69 7.82
N LEU A 137 -6.11 13.73 7.06
CA LEU A 137 -4.80 14.02 6.52
C LEU A 137 -4.36 15.39 7.06
N ALA A 138 -3.14 15.48 7.58
CA ALA A 138 -2.58 16.73 8.06
C ALA A 138 -2.05 17.55 6.88
N THR A 139 -2.40 18.82 6.84
CA THR A 139 -1.77 19.83 5.96
C THR A 139 -1.39 21.07 6.77
N ASP A 140 -0.55 21.93 6.24
CA ASP A 140 -0.21 23.19 6.93
C ASP A 140 -1.42 24.15 7.03
N GLU A 141 -2.45 23.96 6.17
CA GLU A 141 -3.74 24.68 6.23
C GLU A 141 -4.74 24.05 7.23
N GLY A 142 -4.39 22.94 7.89
CA GLY A 142 -5.24 22.18 8.80
C GLY A 142 -5.67 20.83 8.23
N TRP A 143 -6.71 20.24 8.82
CA TRP A 143 -7.16 18.90 8.46
C TRP A 143 -7.90 18.87 7.13
N LEU A 144 -7.63 17.82 6.36
CA LEU A 144 -8.41 17.37 5.21
C LEU A 144 -8.98 15.99 5.52
N TYR A 145 -10.30 15.84 5.46
CA TYR A 145 -10.99 14.57 5.71
C TYR A 145 -11.21 13.84 4.39
N LEU A 146 -10.97 12.53 4.40
CA LEU A 146 -11.13 11.63 3.27
C LEU A 146 -12.09 10.51 3.65
N ALA A 147 -13.23 10.42 2.98
CA ALA A 147 -14.12 9.26 3.01
C ALA A 147 -13.82 8.35 1.81
N VAL A 148 -13.75 7.05 2.04
CA VAL A 148 -13.40 6.04 1.02
C VAL A 148 -14.38 4.89 1.08
N ILE A 149 -14.69 4.31 -0.09
CA ILE A 149 -15.48 3.09 -0.24
C ILE A 149 -14.68 2.08 -1.04
N MET A 150 -14.56 0.87 -0.50
CA MET A 150 -13.84 -0.27 -1.06
C MET A 150 -14.79 -1.41 -1.39
N ASP A 151 -14.65 -2.02 -2.55
CA ASP A 151 -15.28 -3.29 -2.89
C ASP A 151 -14.51 -4.45 -2.26
N LEU A 152 -15.19 -5.29 -1.47
CA LEU A 152 -14.53 -6.40 -0.76
C LEU A 152 -14.06 -7.50 -1.68
N ALA A 153 -14.68 -7.70 -2.85
CA ALA A 153 -14.30 -8.74 -3.79
C ALA A 153 -12.88 -8.55 -4.34
N SER A 154 -12.56 -7.32 -4.74
CA SER A 154 -11.31 -6.96 -5.41
C SER A 154 -10.37 -6.09 -4.58
N ARG A 155 -10.84 -5.59 -3.42
CA ARG A 155 -10.14 -4.56 -2.63
C ARG A 155 -9.97 -3.23 -3.38
N ARG A 156 -10.68 -3.03 -4.47
CA ARG A 156 -10.64 -1.81 -5.26
C ARG A 156 -11.35 -0.67 -4.53
N ILE A 157 -10.74 0.50 -4.54
CA ILE A 157 -11.42 1.71 -4.12
C ILE A 157 -12.36 2.15 -5.25
N VAL A 158 -13.66 2.13 -4.95
CA VAL A 158 -14.72 2.37 -5.92
C VAL A 158 -15.36 3.76 -5.81
N GLY A 159 -15.18 4.41 -4.65
CA GLY A 159 -15.63 5.77 -4.42
C GLY A 159 -14.85 6.46 -3.31
N TRP A 160 -14.75 7.77 -3.41
CA TRP A 160 -14.09 8.60 -2.42
C TRP A 160 -14.60 10.05 -2.50
N SER A 161 -14.43 10.78 -1.41
CA SER A 161 -14.70 12.21 -1.32
C SER A 161 -13.77 12.86 -0.30
N MET A 162 -13.46 14.15 -0.47
CA MET A 162 -12.62 14.91 0.45
C MET A 162 -13.25 16.24 0.82
N SER A 163 -13.17 16.60 2.11
CA SER A 163 -13.70 17.85 2.64
C SER A 163 -12.83 18.41 3.75
N GLU A 164 -12.91 19.70 3.97
CA GLU A 164 -12.27 20.39 5.13
C GLU A 164 -13.04 20.17 6.43
N ARG A 165 -14.25 19.62 6.36
CA ARG A 165 -15.14 19.37 7.50
C ARG A 165 -15.67 17.95 7.47
N ILE A 166 -15.70 17.32 8.64
CA ILE A 166 -16.25 15.97 8.82
C ILE A 166 -17.77 16.02 9.02
N LYS A 167 -18.52 16.23 7.92
CA LYS A 167 -19.99 16.27 7.90
C LYS A 167 -20.58 15.06 7.18
N ALA A 168 -21.89 14.83 7.31
CA ALA A 168 -22.61 13.77 6.62
C ALA A 168 -22.47 13.86 5.07
N ASP A 169 -22.38 15.06 4.54
CA ASP A 169 -22.19 15.28 3.08
C ASP A 169 -20.93 14.60 2.55
N LEU A 170 -19.85 14.57 3.32
CA LEU A 170 -18.61 13.88 2.94
C LEU A 170 -18.85 12.41 2.57
N VAL A 171 -19.56 11.67 3.41
CA VAL A 171 -19.86 10.23 3.19
C VAL A 171 -20.93 10.03 2.12
N CYS A 172 -21.89 10.96 2.01
CA CYS A 172 -22.90 10.94 0.96
C CYS A 172 -22.26 11.11 -0.43
N GLN A 173 -21.32 12.04 -0.58
CA GLN A 173 -20.61 12.24 -1.86
C GLN A 173 -19.74 11.03 -2.22
N ALA A 174 -19.05 10.42 -1.26
CA ALA A 174 -18.30 9.19 -1.49
C ALA A 174 -19.23 8.05 -1.99
N LEU A 175 -20.41 7.88 -1.37
CA LEU A 175 -21.40 6.87 -1.77
C LEU A 175 -21.99 7.16 -3.16
N LYS A 176 -22.34 8.41 -3.44
CA LYS A 176 -22.82 8.84 -4.77
C LYS A 176 -21.77 8.54 -5.84
N SER A 177 -20.51 8.91 -5.59
CA SER A 177 -19.39 8.63 -6.51
C SER A 177 -19.26 7.15 -6.80
N ALA A 178 -19.27 6.29 -5.75
CA ALA A 178 -19.20 4.85 -5.89
C ALA A 178 -20.40 4.28 -6.67
N TYR A 179 -21.61 4.68 -6.27
CA TYR A 179 -22.85 4.16 -6.88
C TYR A 179 -22.94 4.46 -8.37
N TRP A 180 -22.74 5.70 -8.78
CA TRP A 180 -22.82 6.10 -10.19
C TRP A 180 -21.70 5.51 -11.05
N ARG A 181 -20.53 5.31 -10.46
CA ARG A 181 -19.40 4.66 -11.15
C ARG A 181 -19.61 3.16 -11.34
N ARG A 182 -20.31 2.50 -10.43
CA ARG A 182 -20.42 1.03 -10.37
C ARG A 182 -21.79 0.48 -10.75
N LYS A 183 -22.85 1.25 -10.54
CA LYS A 183 -24.25 0.86 -10.76
C LYS A 183 -24.56 -0.54 -10.22
N PRO A 184 -24.38 -0.78 -8.90
CA PRO A 184 -24.59 -2.11 -8.30
C PRO A 184 -26.07 -2.51 -8.39
N ALA A 185 -26.33 -3.81 -8.40
CA ALA A 185 -27.68 -4.32 -8.28
C ALA A 185 -28.24 -4.00 -6.87
N PRO A 186 -29.57 -3.93 -6.70
CA PRO A 186 -30.22 -3.82 -5.39
C PRO A 186 -29.74 -4.91 -4.42
N GLY A 187 -29.65 -4.56 -3.13
CA GLY A 187 -29.20 -5.48 -2.09
C GLY A 187 -27.69 -5.47 -1.80
N LEU A 188 -26.90 -4.59 -2.45
CA LEU A 188 -25.53 -4.33 -2.07
C LEU A 188 -25.43 -4.05 -0.55
N ILE A 189 -24.54 -4.72 0.15
CA ILE A 189 -24.23 -4.43 1.55
C ILE A 189 -23.21 -3.31 1.64
N MET A 190 -23.55 -2.20 2.34
CA MET A 190 -22.63 -1.12 2.65
C MET A 190 -22.31 -1.13 4.14
N HIS A 191 -21.11 -1.57 4.49
CA HIS A 191 -20.65 -1.68 5.89
C HIS A 191 -19.73 -0.52 6.27
N THR A 192 -19.99 0.06 7.46
CA THR A 192 -19.23 1.19 8.00
C THR A 192 -19.01 1.03 9.50
N ASP A 193 -18.21 1.91 10.08
CA ASP A 193 -18.19 2.11 11.52
C ASP A 193 -19.51 2.77 11.99
N ARG A 194 -19.62 3.04 13.31
CA ARG A 194 -20.77 3.73 13.91
C ARG A 194 -20.62 5.25 13.93
N GLY A 195 -19.84 5.83 13.05
CA GLY A 195 -19.68 7.28 12.99
C GLY A 195 -21.01 7.99 12.77
N SER A 196 -21.21 9.14 13.44
CA SER A 196 -22.44 9.94 13.36
C SER A 196 -22.81 10.38 11.95
N GLN A 197 -21.85 10.41 11.05
CA GLN A 197 -22.01 10.74 9.64
C GLN A 197 -22.81 9.65 8.91
N TYR A 198 -22.48 8.38 9.14
CA TYR A 198 -23.16 7.22 8.57
C TYR A 198 -24.54 6.95 9.20
N ALA A 199 -24.77 7.44 10.42
CA ALA A 199 -26.07 7.38 11.09
C ALA A 199 -26.95 8.62 10.81
N SER A 200 -26.53 9.53 9.93
CA SER A 200 -27.31 10.72 9.58
C SER A 200 -28.53 10.39 8.72
N GLU A 201 -29.57 11.23 8.79
CA GLU A 201 -30.78 11.08 7.98
C GLU A 201 -30.47 11.11 6.49
N ASN A 202 -29.65 12.07 6.05
CA ASN A 202 -29.26 12.21 4.64
C ASN A 202 -28.56 10.96 4.10
N TYR A 203 -27.68 10.36 4.89
CA TYR A 203 -26.99 9.13 4.46
C TYR A 203 -27.95 7.95 4.41
N ARG A 204 -28.84 7.79 5.42
CA ARG A 204 -29.84 6.73 5.44
C ARG A 204 -30.87 6.86 4.30
N ALA A 205 -31.30 8.08 3.97
CA ALA A 205 -32.16 8.32 2.82
C ALA A 205 -31.48 7.85 1.53
N LEU A 206 -30.23 8.23 1.31
CA LEU A 206 -29.46 7.82 0.14
C LEU A 206 -29.26 6.28 0.06
N ILE A 207 -29.00 5.61 1.18
CA ILE A 207 -28.94 4.15 1.28
C ILE A 207 -30.25 3.50 0.83
N LYS A 208 -31.39 4.06 1.26
CA LYS A 208 -32.72 3.59 0.89
C LYS A 208 -33.01 3.82 -0.61
N ASP A 209 -32.73 5.01 -1.11
CA ASP A 209 -32.95 5.39 -2.51
C ASP A 209 -32.16 4.50 -3.49
N TYR A 210 -30.98 4.06 -3.05
CA TYR A 210 -30.13 3.17 -3.85
C TYR A 210 -30.40 1.68 -3.60
N ALA A 211 -31.41 1.32 -2.81
CA ALA A 211 -31.75 -0.04 -2.43
C ALA A 211 -30.55 -0.81 -1.86
N VAL A 212 -29.70 -0.12 -1.08
CA VAL A 212 -28.52 -0.64 -0.43
C VAL A 212 -28.85 -1.12 0.99
N VAL A 213 -28.26 -2.22 1.43
CA VAL A 213 -28.41 -2.74 2.80
C VAL A 213 -27.32 -2.13 3.70
N GLN A 214 -27.75 -1.27 4.64
CA GLN A 214 -26.82 -0.67 5.58
C GLN A 214 -26.36 -1.71 6.63
N SER A 215 -25.06 -1.76 6.89
CA SER A 215 -24.44 -2.58 7.92
C SER A 215 -23.48 -1.74 8.74
N MET A 216 -23.47 -1.89 10.06
CA MET A 216 -22.57 -1.13 10.95
C MET A 216 -21.79 -2.04 11.88
N SER A 217 -20.54 -1.68 12.17
CA SER A 217 -19.69 -2.36 13.14
C SER A 217 -20.32 -2.43 14.52
N ARG A 218 -19.96 -3.39 15.35
CA ARG A 218 -20.34 -3.43 16.77
C ARG A 218 -19.64 -2.32 17.55
N LYS A 219 -20.20 -1.94 18.70
CA LYS A 219 -19.61 -0.89 19.55
C LYS A 219 -18.20 -1.30 20.00
N ALA A 220 -17.26 -0.36 19.89
CA ALA A 220 -15.86 -0.53 20.31
C ALA A 220 -15.15 -1.74 19.67
N ASN A 221 -15.57 -2.17 18.50
CA ASN A 221 -15.00 -3.32 17.80
C ASN A 221 -14.36 -2.92 16.47
N CYS A 222 -13.09 -2.54 16.51
CA CYS A 222 -12.31 -2.13 15.34
C CYS A 222 -12.16 -3.26 14.30
N TRP A 223 -12.14 -4.52 14.73
CA TRP A 223 -12.02 -5.67 13.83
C TRP A 223 -13.17 -5.82 12.83
N ASP A 224 -14.30 -5.19 13.08
CA ASP A 224 -15.47 -5.28 12.19
C ASP A 224 -15.26 -4.49 10.89
N ASN A 225 -14.29 -3.56 10.84
CA ASN A 225 -13.92 -2.80 9.63
C ASN A 225 -12.43 -2.94 9.25
N ALA A 226 -11.84 -4.09 9.55
CA ALA A 226 -10.40 -4.37 9.34
C ALA A 226 -9.88 -4.09 7.92
N PRO A 227 -10.63 -4.32 6.80
CA PRO A 227 -10.16 -3.98 5.45
C PRO A 227 -9.90 -2.48 5.29
N MET A 228 -10.76 -1.60 5.81
CA MET A 228 -10.59 -0.15 5.74
C MET A 228 -9.45 0.34 6.63
N GLU A 229 -9.32 -0.22 7.85
CA GLU A 229 -8.16 0.06 8.71
C GLU A 229 -6.85 -0.31 8.02
N SER A 230 -6.80 -1.47 7.36
CA SER A 230 -5.64 -1.91 6.59
C SER A 230 -5.33 -0.97 5.42
N PHE A 231 -6.35 -0.52 4.71
CA PHE A 231 -6.22 0.45 3.61
C PHE A 231 -5.65 1.78 4.11
N PHE A 232 -6.28 2.40 5.12
CA PHE A 232 -5.82 3.68 5.64
C PHE A 232 -4.42 3.63 6.25
N LYS A 233 -4.08 2.52 6.90
CA LYS A 233 -2.72 2.28 7.36
C LYS A 233 -1.73 2.23 6.21
N THR A 234 -2.10 1.57 5.11
CA THR A 234 -1.30 1.51 3.90
C THR A 234 -1.11 2.90 3.30
N LEU A 235 -2.20 3.64 3.05
CA LEU A 235 -2.15 5.00 2.53
C LEU A 235 -1.27 5.92 3.40
N LYS A 236 -1.48 5.90 4.71
CA LYS A 236 -0.71 6.76 5.63
C LYS A 236 0.77 6.41 5.66
N VAL A 237 1.10 5.13 5.73
CA VAL A 237 2.51 4.68 5.81
C VAL A 237 3.23 4.83 4.48
N GLU A 238 2.61 4.41 3.39
CA GLU A 238 3.29 4.33 2.10
C GLU A 238 3.32 5.70 1.38
N ARG A 239 2.40 6.65 1.72
CA ARG A 239 2.32 7.95 1.06
C ARG A 239 2.28 9.13 2.03
N VAL A 240 1.21 9.29 2.80
CA VAL A 240 0.93 10.52 3.55
C VAL A 240 2.04 10.89 4.54
N HIS A 241 2.58 9.93 5.28
CA HIS A 241 3.65 10.19 6.26
C HIS A 241 5.04 10.38 5.63
N GLN A 242 5.17 10.19 4.32
CA GLN A 242 6.41 10.41 3.57
C GLN A 242 6.50 11.84 3.04
N LEU A 243 5.41 12.60 3.07
CA LEU A 243 5.29 13.93 2.52
C LEU A 243 4.80 14.93 3.58
N ARG A 244 5.09 16.20 3.35
CA ARG A 244 4.47 17.33 4.04
C ARG A 244 3.64 18.09 3.01
N TYR A 245 2.36 18.25 3.27
CA TYR A 245 1.45 18.98 2.38
C TYR A 245 1.32 20.41 2.86
N ALA A 246 1.76 21.36 2.06
CA ALA A 246 1.59 22.79 2.35
C ALA A 246 0.10 23.18 2.27
N THR A 247 -0.64 22.62 1.30
CA THR A 247 -2.05 22.96 1.08
C THR A 247 -2.93 21.73 1.02
N ARG A 248 -4.24 21.90 1.31
CA ARG A 248 -5.25 20.86 1.11
C ARG A 248 -5.39 20.48 -0.36
N ALA A 249 -5.21 21.42 -1.29
CA ALA A 249 -5.24 21.17 -2.72
C ALA A 249 -4.13 20.21 -3.14
N GLN A 250 -2.91 20.42 -2.66
CA GLN A 250 -1.78 19.52 -2.88
C GLN A 250 -2.07 18.11 -2.35
N ALA A 251 -2.57 18.00 -1.10
CA ALA A 251 -2.93 16.72 -0.51
C ALA A 251 -4.03 15.99 -1.30
N ARG A 252 -5.03 16.73 -1.83
CA ARG A 252 -6.10 16.15 -2.68
C ARG A 252 -5.53 15.50 -3.93
N LEU A 253 -4.75 16.24 -4.70
CA LEU A 253 -4.17 15.75 -5.96
C LEU A 253 -3.29 14.53 -5.73
N ASP A 254 -2.42 14.60 -4.75
CA ASP A 254 -1.48 13.52 -4.42
C ASP A 254 -2.20 12.23 -3.98
N VAL A 255 -3.21 12.34 -3.11
CA VAL A 255 -3.95 11.17 -2.61
C VAL A 255 -4.86 10.58 -3.69
N ILE A 256 -5.46 11.40 -4.57
CA ILE A 256 -6.23 10.92 -5.70
C ILE A 256 -5.33 10.13 -6.66
N ASP A 257 -4.19 10.68 -7.02
CA ASP A 257 -3.22 10.02 -7.89
C ASP A 257 -2.74 8.70 -7.26
N TRP A 258 -2.45 8.70 -5.96
CA TRP A 258 -2.06 7.48 -5.26
C TRP A 258 -3.17 6.42 -5.24
N ILE A 259 -4.43 6.80 -5.03
CA ILE A 259 -5.57 5.86 -5.02
C ILE A 259 -5.84 5.31 -6.43
N GLU A 260 -6.01 6.20 -7.41
CA GLU A 260 -6.47 5.79 -8.75
C GLU A 260 -5.29 5.32 -9.63
N GLY A 261 -4.13 5.96 -9.52
CA GLY A 261 -2.94 5.64 -10.30
C GLY A 261 -2.18 4.44 -9.75
N PHE A 262 -1.85 4.45 -8.47
CA PHE A 262 -0.99 3.43 -7.88
C PHE A 262 -1.78 2.31 -7.17
N TYR A 263 -2.62 2.64 -6.17
CA TYR A 263 -3.29 1.62 -5.34
C TYR A 263 -4.20 0.70 -6.17
N ASN A 264 -5.07 1.28 -6.98
CA ASN A 264 -6.03 0.50 -7.77
C ASN A 264 -5.37 -0.23 -8.95
N ARG A 265 -4.34 0.34 -9.58
CA ARG A 265 -3.78 -0.15 -10.85
C ARG A 265 -2.50 -0.97 -10.71
N GLU A 266 -1.65 -0.65 -9.75
CA GLU A 266 -0.30 -1.23 -9.70
C GLU A 266 0.00 -1.93 -8.37
N ARG A 267 -0.62 -1.49 -7.27
CA ARG A 267 -0.25 -1.98 -5.96
C ARG A 267 -0.72 -3.42 -5.74
N MET A 268 0.24 -4.33 -5.61
CA MET A 268 -0.02 -5.74 -5.29
C MET A 268 -0.69 -5.88 -3.92
N HIS A 269 -1.81 -6.61 -3.89
CA HIS A 269 -2.57 -6.89 -2.68
C HIS A 269 -2.50 -8.38 -2.31
N SER A 270 -2.05 -8.71 -1.09
CA SER A 270 -1.86 -10.12 -0.68
C SER A 270 -3.16 -10.93 -0.65
N SER A 271 -4.30 -10.32 -0.27
CA SER A 271 -5.60 -10.99 -0.30
C SER A 271 -6.13 -11.27 -1.72
N ASN A 272 -5.58 -10.60 -2.74
CA ASN A 272 -5.88 -10.82 -4.14
C ASN A 272 -4.82 -11.72 -4.82
N GLY A 273 -4.12 -12.56 -4.09
CA GLY A 273 -3.03 -13.36 -4.67
C GLY A 273 -1.89 -12.53 -5.26
N TYR A 274 -1.64 -11.35 -4.72
CA TYR A 274 -0.68 -10.35 -5.21
C TYR A 274 -1.03 -9.74 -6.57
N GLN A 275 -2.28 -9.77 -6.98
CA GLN A 275 -2.78 -8.95 -8.08
C GLN A 275 -3.07 -7.52 -7.58
N ALA A 276 -3.00 -6.53 -8.48
CA ALA A 276 -3.53 -5.21 -8.21
C ALA A 276 -5.07 -5.26 -8.15
N PRO A 277 -5.76 -4.35 -7.44
CA PRO A 277 -7.22 -4.38 -7.33
C PRO A 277 -7.95 -4.40 -8.69
N ASN A 278 -7.49 -3.65 -9.69
CA ASN A 278 -8.08 -3.65 -11.01
C ASN A 278 -7.91 -5.00 -11.74
N ASP A 279 -6.73 -5.62 -11.63
CA ASP A 279 -6.45 -6.90 -12.26
C ASP A 279 -7.26 -8.03 -11.60
N ALA A 280 -7.35 -8.01 -10.27
CA ALA A 280 -8.19 -8.93 -9.51
C ALA A 280 -9.67 -8.80 -9.92
N GLU A 281 -10.17 -7.57 -10.09
CA GLU A 281 -11.53 -7.34 -10.56
C GLU A 281 -11.75 -7.87 -11.97
N SER A 282 -10.81 -7.64 -12.88
CA SER A 282 -10.87 -8.15 -14.26
C SER A 282 -10.92 -9.68 -14.27
N SER A 283 -10.08 -10.33 -13.46
CA SER A 283 -10.08 -11.80 -13.32
C SER A 283 -11.41 -12.34 -12.77
N LEU A 284 -12.03 -11.64 -11.79
CA LEU A 284 -13.33 -12.02 -11.22
C LEU A 284 -14.52 -11.82 -12.18
N ARG A 285 -14.39 -10.99 -13.21
CA ARG A 285 -15.43 -10.79 -14.24
C ARG A 285 -15.40 -11.87 -15.33
N THR A 286 -14.24 -12.50 -15.52
CA THR A 286 -14.02 -13.53 -16.54
C THR A 286 -14.17 -14.96 -16.00
N ALA A 287 -14.22 -15.13 -14.70
CA ALA A 287 -14.46 -16.40 -14.00
C ALA A 287 -15.97 -16.62 -13.74
#